data_d121dde3e5a2d93a3d0b9837b6a3e538
#
_entry.id   d121dde3e5a2d93a3d0b9837b6a3e538
#
_cell.length_a   1.000
_cell.length_b   1.000
_cell.length_c   1.000
_cell.angle_alpha   90.00
_cell.angle_beta   90.00
_cell.angle_gamma   90.00
#
_symmetry.space_group_name_H-M   'P 1'
#
loop_
_entity.id
_entity.type
_entity.pdbx_description
1 polymer ?
#
loop_
_entity_poly.entity_id
_entity_poly.type
_entity_poly.pdbx_seq_one_letter_code
_entity_poly.pdbx_strand_id
1 'polypeptide(L)'
;MKTTQLREYTIKTGQLDRFAEEWSAKVRPLRQKKGFVIEGAWKLPSEGHFVWIVSHDGPEGWDAANKAYYESPERKAMDPDPASFISAQRTAFIDRV
;
A
#
# COMPACT_ATOMS: atom_id res chain seq x y z
N MET A 1 18.24 -8.48 1.21
CA MET A 1 18.06 -7.64 2.42
C MET A 1 16.63 -7.15 2.49
N LYS A 2 16.01 -7.34 3.62
CA LYS A 2 14.60 -6.96 3.81
C LYS A 2 14.48 -5.44 3.98
N THR A 3 13.64 -4.83 3.15
CA THR A 3 13.31 -3.41 3.24
C THR A 3 11.86 -3.27 3.68
N THR A 4 11.59 -2.44 4.69
CA THR A 4 10.26 -2.25 5.24
C THR A 4 9.87 -0.79 5.16
N GLN A 5 8.66 -0.53 4.66
CA GLN A 5 8.15 0.83 4.49
C GLN A 5 6.80 0.98 5.19
N LEU A 6 6.67 2.04 5.97
CA LEU A 6 5.39 2.50 6.49
C LEU A 6 4.76 3.43 5.45
N ARG A 7 3.47 3.23 5.17
CA ARG A 7 2.69 4.06 4.24
C ARG A 7 1.45 4.54 4.98
N GLU A 8 1.30 5.85 5.05
CA GLU A 8 0.15 6.48 5.70
C GLU A 8 -0.57 7.36 4.71
N TYR A 9 -1.88 7.13 4.56
CA TYR A 9 -2.71 7.87 3.62
C TYR A 9 -3.77 8.66 4.35
N THR A 10 -3.96 9.91 3.95
CA THR A 10 -5.17 10.66 4.28
C THR A 10 -6.21 10.35 3.23
N ILE A 11 -7.33 9.77 3.63
CA ILE A 11 -8.38 9.35 2.70
C ILE A 11 -9.43 10.45 2.58
N LYS A 12 -9.96 10.62 1.38
CA LYS A 12 -11.03 11.60 1.11
C LYS A 12 -12.21 11.36 2.04
N THR A 13 -12.83 12.43 2.49
CA THR A 13 -13.91 12.41 3.47
C THR A 13 -15.00 11.40 3.12
N GLY A 14 -15.35 10.55 4.09
CA GLY A 14 -16.41 9.54 3.94
C GLY A 14 -16.01 8.28 3.16
N GLN A 15 -14.75 8.17 2.71
CA GLN A 15 -14.32 7.06 1.85
C GLN A 15 -13.43 6.03 2.55
N LEU A 16 -13.16 6.19 3.86
CA LEU A 16 -12.19 5.32 4.53
C LEU A 16 -12.56 3.85 4.48
N ASP A 17 -13.81 3.50 4.81
CA ASP A 17 -14.23 2.09 4.82
C ASP A 17 -14.21 1.50 3.42
N ARG A 18 -14.67 2.26 2.42
CA ARG A 18 -14.63 1.81 1.04
C ARG A 18 -13.20 1.61 0.56
N PHE A 19 -12.30 2.54 0.90
CA PHE A 19 -10.89 2.38 0.55
C PHE A 19 -10.31 1.11 1.18
N ALA A 20 -10.59 0.87 2.46
CA ALA A 20 -10.08 -0.33 3.14
C ALA A 20 -10.57 -1.61 2.47
N GLU A 21 -11.83 -1.67 2.03
CA GLU A 21 -12.38 -2.81 1.30
C GLU A 21 -11.68 -3.00 -0.04
N GLU A 22 -11.52 -1.93 -0.83
CA GLU A 22 -10.83 -1.99 -2.12
C GLU A 22 -9.37 -2.38 -1.96
N TRP A 23 -8.69 -1.81 -0.95
CA TRP A 23 -7.31 -2.14 -0.66
C TRP A 23 -7.16 -3.63 -0.33
N SER A 24 -8.01 -4.14 0.55
CA SER A 24 -7.97 -5.56 0.97
C SER A 24 -8.27 -6.51 -0.18
N ALA A 25 -9.19 -6.14 -1.07
CA ALA A 25 -9.60 -6.99 -2.18
C ALA A 25 -8.62 -6.97 -3.35
N LYS A 26 -7.92 -5.85 -3.57
CA LYS A 26 -7.15 -5.64 -4.80
C LYS A 26 -5.67 -5.37 -4.55
N VAL A 27 -5.33 -4.41 -3.68
CA VAL A 27 -3.93 -4.03 -3.45
C VAL A 27 -3.18 -5.11 -2.69
N ARG A 28 -3.74 -5.59 -1.59
CA ARG A 28 -3.11 -6.63 -0.78
C ARG A 28 -2.73 -7.87 -1.61
N PRO A 29 -3.67 -8.51 -2.33
CA PRO A 29 -3.32 -9.74 -3.06
C PRO A 29 -2.32 -9.50 -4.19
N LEU A 30 -2.40 -8.35 -4.87
CA LEU A 30 -1.44 -8.06 -5.93
C LEU A 30 -0.05 -7.80 -5.38
N ARG A 31 0.07 -7.06 -4.28
CA ARG A 31 1.36 -6.86 -3.62
C ARG A 31 1.97 -8.20 -3.22
N GLN A 32 1.17 -9.09 -2.63
CA GLN A 32 1.64 -10.42 -2.24
C GLN A 32 2.09 -11.25 -3.44
N LYS A 33 1.32 -11.20 -4.52
CA LYS A 33 1.68 -11.89 -5.78
C LYS A 33 3.01 -11.39 -6.35
N LYS A 34 3.30 -10.10 -6.17
CA LYS A 34 4.54 -9.47 -6.65
C LYS A 34 5.71 -9.61 -5.67
N GLY A 35 5.57 -10.43 -4.64
CA GLY A 35 6.65 -10.74 -3.71
C GLY A 35 6.75 -9.85 -2.48
N PHE A 36 5.78 -8.95 -2.26
CA PHE A 36 5.74 -8.13 -1.05
C PHE A 36 5.08 -8.88 0.09
N VAL A 37 5.48 -8.56 1.31
CA VAL A 37 4.85 -9.04 2.54
C VAL A 37 4.09 -7.89 3.17
N ILE A 38 2.82 -8.10 3.47
CA ILE A 38 2.01 -7.12 4.19
C ILE A 38 2.16 -7.41 5.68
N GLU A 39 2.91 -6.56 6.38
CA GLU A 39 3.16 -6.75 7.80
C GLU A 39 1.95 -6.40 8.65
N GLY A 40 1.10 -5.50 8.18
CA GLY A 40 -0.14 -5.13 8.83
C GLY A 40 -0.80 -3.95 8.13
N ALA A 41 -2.07 -3.71 8.46
CA ALA A 41 -2.84 -2.59 7.94
C ALA A 41 -3.90 -2.17 8.96
N TRP A 42 -4.10 -0.85 9.09
CA TRP A 42 -4.99 -0.29 10.10
C TRP A 42 -5.75 0.91 9.56
N LYS A 43 -6.97 1.10 10.06
CA LYS A 43 -7.71 2.35 9.89
C LYS A 43 -7.50 3.22 11.13
N LEU A 44 -7.40 4.54 10.93
CA LEU A 44 -7.47 5.53 11.99
C LEU A 44 -8.76 6.33 11.79
N PRO A 45 -9.91 5.83 12.31
CA PRO A 45 -11.22 6.39 11.94
C PRO A 45 -11.40 7.85 12.33
N SER A 46 -10.85 8.26 13.50
CA SER A 46 -10.98 9.65 13.95
C SER A 46 -10.25 10.65 13.08
N GLU A 47 -9.24 10.20 12.33
CA GLU A 47 -8.41 11.06 11.49
C GLU A 47 -8.69 10.88 10.00
N GLY A 48 -9.45 9.84 9.63
CA GLY A 48 -9.68 9.51 8.24
C GLY A 48 -8.45 8.97 7.53
N HIS A 49 -7.54 8.33 8.26
CA HIS A 49 -6.28 7.79 7.73
C HIS A 49 -6.33 6.28 7.60
N PHE A 50 -5.53 5.78 6.67
CA PHE A 50 -5.24 4.36 6.49
C PHE A 50 -3.73 4.18 6.54
N VAL A 51 -3.27 3.26 7.37
CA VAL A 51 -1.83 2.99 7.55
C VAL A 51 -1.56 1.52 7.27
N TRP A 52 -0.49 1.25 6.53
CA TRP A 52 -0.04 -0.13 6.35
C TRP A 52 1.48 -0.19 6.31
N ILE A 53 2.00 -1.37 6.61
CA ILE A 53 3.42 -1.63 6.64
C ILE A 53 3.69 -2.79 5.68
N VAL A 54 4.61 -2.57 4.75
CA VAL A 54 4.91 -3.51 3.68
C VAL A 54 6.43 -3.72 3.59
N SER A 55 6.84 -4.96 3.34
CA SER A 55 8.25 -5.27 3.19
C SER A 55 8.52 -6.06 1.92
N HIS A 56 9.78 -6.05 1.51
CA HIS A 56 10.26 -6.79 0.35
C HIS A 56 11.70 -7.24 0.59
N ASP A 57 12.00 -8.49 0.23
CA ASP A 57 13.32 -9.09 0.48
C ASP A 57 13.87 -9.77 -0.78
N GLY A 58 13.45 -9.34 -1.96
CA GLY A 58 13.93 -9.91 -3.21
C GLY A 58 15.28 -9.32 -3.66
N PRO A 59 15.99 -10.02 -4.55
CA PRO A 59 17.30 -9.58 -5.02
C PRO A 59 17.28 -8.30 -5.86
N GLU A 60 16.14 -7.97 -6.47
CA GLU A 60 15.99 -6.77 -7.28
C GLU A 60 15.98 -5.47 -6.45
N GLY A 61 15.71 -5.58 -5.14
CA GLY A 61 15.62 -4.43 -4.24
C GLY A 61 14.27 -3.73 -4.28
N TRP A 62 14.07 -2.83 -3.31
CA TRP A 62 12.79 -2.14 -3.11
C TRP A 62 12.37 -1.29 -4.31
N ASP A 63 13.26 -0.42 -4.80
CA ASP A 63 12.89 0.53 -5.84
C ASP A 63 12.43 -0.18 -7.12
N ALA A 64 13.16 -1.19 -7.55
CA ALA A 64 12.81 -1.95 -8.75
C ALA A 64 11.50 -2.72 -8.55
N ALA A 65 11.31 -3.35 -7.39
CA ALA A 65 10.10 -4.11 -7.10
C ALA A 65 8.87 -3.20 -7.02
N ASN A 66 9.00 -2.06 -6.35
CA ASN A 66 7.90 -1.10 -6.21
C ASN A 66 7.52 -0.49 -7.57
N LYS A 67 8.52 -0.15 -8.39
CA LYS A 67 8.28 0.33 -9.74
C LYS A 67 7.55 -0.72 -10.58
N ALA A 68 8.01 -1.96 -10.53
CA ALA A 68 7.39 -3.06 -11.26
C ALA A 68 5.92 -3.27 -10.84
N TYR A 69 5.62 -3.12 -9.56
CA TYR A 69 4.24 -3.19 -9.07
C TYR A 69 3.37 -2.13 -9.74
N TYR A 70 3.79 -0.86 -9.70
CA TYR A 70 3.00 0.25 -10.27
C TYR A 70 2.90 0.19 -11.79
N GLU A 71 3.89 -0.37 -12.48
CA GLU A 71 3.88 -0.52 -13.93
C GLU A 71 3.16 -1.78 -14.40
N SER A 72 2.76 -2.67 -13.50
CA SER A 72 2.08 -3.90 -13.87
C SER A 72 0.72 -3.63 -14.50
N PRO A 73 0.31 -4.44 -15.50
CA PRO A 73 -1.03 -4.32 -16.09
C PRO A 73 -2.12 -4.48 -15.04
N GLU A 74 -1.93 -5.36 -14.07
CA GLU A 74 -2.92 -5.63 -13.03
C GLU A 74 -3.16 -4.38 -12.17
N ARG A 75 -2.07 -3.66 -11.79
CA ARG A 75 -2.22 -2.43 -11.00
C ARG A 75 -2.89 -1.34 -11.80
N LYS A 76 -2.52 -1.19 -13.08
CA LYS A 76 -3.11 -0.18 -13.97
C LYS A 76 -4.58 -0.44 -14.28
N ALA A 77 -5.00 -1.69 -14.25
CA ALA A 77 -6.38 -2.09 -14.53
C ALA A 77 -7.32 -1.96 -13.33
N MET A 78 -6.80 -1.61 -12.14
CA MET A 78 -7.66 -1.44 -10.96
C MET A 78 -8.65 -0.31 -11.16
N ASP A 79 -9.95 -0.62 -10.99
CA ASP A 79 -11.04 0.32 -11.14
C ASP A 79 -12.04 0.12 -9.99
N PRO A 80 -12.22 1.11 -9.09
CA PRO A 80 -11.55 2.41 -9.10
C PRO A 80 -10.06 2.32 -8.79
N ASP A 81 -9.30 3.29 -9.29
CA ASP A 81 -7.88 3.40 -8.97
C ASP A 81 -7.73 3.69 -7.45
N PRO A 82 -7.00 2.86 -6.71
CA PRO A 82 -6.82 3.11 -5.26
C PRO A 82 -6.28 4.52 -4.96
N ALA A 83 -5.42 5.06 -5.81
CA ALA A 83 -4.87 6.40 -5.62
C ALA A 83 -5.95 7.49 -5.66
N SER A 84 -7.10 7.22 -6.30
CA SER A 84 -8.19 8.21 -6.39
C SER A 84 -8.85 8.51 -5.03
N PHE A 85 -8.68 7.64 -4.04
CA PHE A 85 -9.22 7.84 -2.70
C PHE A 85 -8.30 8.67 -1.80
N ILE A 86 -7.06 8.90 -2.21
CA ILE A 86 -6.01 9.46 -1.37
C ILE A 86 -5.87 10.96 -1.64
N SER A 87 -6.03 11.78 -0.58
CA SER A 87 -5.83 13.23 -0.69
C SER A 87 -4.42 13.66 -0.31
N ALA A 88 -3.75 12.89 0.56
CA ALA A 88 -2.35 13.13 0.94
C ALA A 88 -1.73 11.81 1.40
N GLN A 89 -0.42 11.69 1.25
CA GLN A 89 0.28 10.49 1.69
C GLN A 89 1.65 10.81 2.24
N ARG A 90 2.08 9.95 3.16
CA ARG A 90 3.43 9.96 3.73
C ARG A 90 3.98 8.55 3.67
N THR A 91 5.24 8.42 3.29
CA THR A 91 5.94 7.13 3.36
C THR A 91 7.24 7.32 4.12
N ALA A 92 7.68 6.27 4.81
CA ALA A 92 8.95 6.28 5.52
C ALA A 92 9.50 4.86 5.57
N PHE A 93 10.79 4.71 5.29
CA PHE A 93 11.44 3.43 5.55
C PHE A 93 11.64 3.29 7.05
N ILE A 94 11.38 2.09 7.57
CA ILE A 94 11.44 1.82 9.01
C ILE A 94 12.29 0.58 9.27
N ASP A 95 12.94 0.57 10.42
CA ASP A 95 13.73 -0.55 10.89
C ASP A 95 13.18 -1.04 12.22
N ARG A 96 13.10 -2.35 12.39
CA ARG A 96 12.71 -2.92 13.68
C ARG A 96 13.81 -2.70 14.70
N VAL A 97 13.40 -2.29 15.89
CA VAL A 97 14.31 -2.11 17.03
C VAL A 97 14.49 -3.42 17.78
#